data_3a43382f9c8d4163aebe59623241b377
#
_entry.id   3a43382f9c8d4163aebe59623241b377
#
_cell.length_a   1.000
_cell.length_b   1.000
_cell.length_c   1.000
_cell.angle_alpha   90.00
_cell.angle_beta   90.00
_cell.angle_gamma   90.00
#
_symmetry.space_group_name_H-M   'P 1'
#
loop_
_entity.id
_entity.type
_entity.pdbx_description
1 polymer ?
#
loop_
_entity_poly.entity_id
_entity_poly.type
_entity_poly.pdbx_seq_one_letter_code
_entity_poly.pdbx_strand_id
1 'polypeptide(L)'
;MAYKESYAGRINRKLNKKLHVVEVAAGREKADLVLKNATYVNVFCNQLSRGDIAVAEGLIAGMGGHYEGEVEVDMSGKLVLPGFVDAHIHLESSLVSPKEFAKAVLPHGTTTVITDPHEIANVMGTDGIEYMLQATEDLPLDVRFMLPSCVPATPLDESGANLDYRAIDSFYEHNRVEGLAEMMNYVGVANADEQVLEKIVAAQAHHKKIDGHAPGLSGNDLNAYVAAGVYSDHECSDMGDALAKLERGQYIMIREGTAARNLDALLPLLTPQYYTYCMFCTDDKHPNDLLEKGHIDYIIKKAIAAGVDPIIAVKCASHHAARYFLLNNRGAIAPGFLADFVIIDNFRDFNILEVYKKGKLMFDGKEVAPFEAPEIDPHLIKRSHETFHVAHLTADDFTETRPRAVLGMVPGEIVTTDAGYADKIDLENDILKIAVIERHKNTHHIGIGNIKGYGLKSGAVATSISHDSHNIIVVGTNEEDIAAAANRVVELGGGIVVLDHGEVLGEVRLQIAGIMSEEPLVDVNRELENAKEKAFALGVSRGVDPFMTLSFMALPVIPTLRLTTRGVFDTVTQKYV
;
A
#
# COMPACT_ATOMS: atom_id res chain seq x y z
N MET A 1 4.76 6.53 -34.50
CA MET A 1 6.08 5.92 -34.23
C MET A 1 7.00 7.01 -33.71
N ALA A 2 7.18 7.07 -32.41
CA ALA A 2 8.20 7.95 -31.84
C ALA A 2 9.59 7.46 -32.31
N TYR A 3 10.38 8.34 -32.88
CA TYR A 3 11.75 8.04 -33.30
C TYR A 3 12.54 7.63 -32.06
N LYS A 4 12.89 6.35 -31.92
CA LYS A 4 13.77 5.89 -30.84
C LYS A 4 15.11 6.61 -31.00
N GLU A 5 15.41 7.51 -30.05
CA GLU A 5 16.66 8.24 -29.99
C GLU A 5 17.85 7.26 -30.04
N SER A 6 18.88 7.57 -30.86
CA SER A 6 20.08 6.74 -30.93
C SER A 6 20.84 6.70 -29.61
N TYR A 7 21.61 5.64 -29.37
CA TYR A 7 22.46 5.53 -28.18
C TYR A 7 23.38 6.75 -27.99
N ALA A 8 24.01 7.19 -29.09
CA ALA A 8 24.87 8.39 -29.10
C ALA A 8 24.08 9.66 -28.75
N GLY A 9 22.84 9.83 -29.25
CA GLY A 9 21.96 10.94 -28.90
C GLY A 9 21.66 10.96 -27.43
N ARG A 10 21.31 9.80 -26.86
CA ARG A 10 21.06 9.68 -25.40
C ARG A 10 22.28 10.04 -24.54
N ILE A 11 23.46 9.61 -24.94
CA ILE A 11 24.72 9.95 -24.25
C ILE A 11 24.97 11.46 -24.32
N ASN A 12 24.85 12.08 -25.50
CA ASN A 12 25.08 13.51 -25.69
C ASN A 12 24.08 14.35 -24.83
N ARG A 13 22.81 13.99 -24.81
CA ARG A 13 21.81 14.66 -23.98
C ARG A 13 22.15 14.53 -22.49
N LYS A 14 22.51 13.32 -22.02
CA LYS A 14 22.93 13.10 -20.62
C LYS A 14 24.21 13.87 -20.29
N LEU A 15 25.15 13.95 -21.23
CA LEU A 15 26.38 14.72 -21.06
C LEU A 15 26.10 16.21 -20.91
N ASN A 16 25.27 16.81 -21.79
CA ASN A 16 24.92 18.22 -21.71
C ASN A 16 24.27 18.58 -20.36
N LYS A 17 23.30 17.76 -19.90
CA LYS A 17 22.71 17.92 -18.58
C LYS A 17 23.75 17.81 -17.46
N LYS A 18 24.66 16.85 -17.56
CA LYS A 18 25.71 16.67 -16.55
C LYS A 18 26.70 17.85 -16.54
N LEU A 19 27.03 18.41 -17.70
CA LEU A 19 27.88 19.59 -17.82
C LEU A 19 27.23 20.79 -17.12
N HIS A 20 25.95 21.09 -17.42
CA HIS A 20 25.22 22.17 -16.75
C HIS A 20 25.19 21.99 -15.23
N VAL A 21 24.84 20.80 -14.71
CA VAL A 21 24.86 20.53 -13.26
C VAL A 21 26.24 20.78 -12.67
N VAL A 22 27.33 20.39 -13.33
CA VAL A 22 28.70 20.60 -12.82
C VAL A 22 29.11 22.08 -12.86
N GLU A 23 28.75 22.83 -13.92
CA GLU A 23 29.04 24.26 -14.04
C GLU A 23 28.29 25.07 -12.96
N VAL A 24 27.01 24.74 -12.71
CA VAL A 24 26.23 25.34 -11.60
C VAL A 24 26.84 24.98 -10.25
N ALA A 25 27.19 23.70 -10.02
CA ALA A 25 27.82 23.26 -8.78
C ALA A 25 29.11 23.99 -8.46
N ALA A 26 29.89 24.31 -9.49
CA ALA A 26 31.15 25.08 -9.40
C ALA A 26 30.95 26.58 -9.31
N GLY A 27 29.73 27.09 -9.37
CA GLY A 27 29.38 28.51 -9.32
C GLY A 27 29.75 29.28 -10.59
N ARG A 28 29.90 28.63 -11.73
CA ARG A 28 30.23 29.24 -13.02
C ARG A 28 29.01 29.56 -13.87
N GLU A 29 27.92 28.87 -13.66
CA GLU A 29 26.64 29.11 -14.32
C GLU A 29 25.54 29.33 -13.26
N LYS A 30 24.45 29.98 -13.67
CA LYS A 30 23.26 30.13 -12.85
C LYS A 30 22.51 28.83 -12.71
N ALA A 31 21.93 28.60 -11.54
CA ALA A 31 21.04 27.48 -11.29
C ALA A 31 19.65 27.74 -11.88
N ASP A 32 18.88 26.67 -12.18
CA ASP A 32 17.46 26.77 -12.54
C ASP A 32 16.64 27.33 -11.37
N LEU A 33 16.97 26.88 -10.14
CA LEU A 33 16.33 27.29 -8.88
C LEU A 33 17.41 27.38 -7.79
N VAL A 34 17.32 28.41 -6.96
CA VAL A 34 18.08 28.49 -5.70
C VAL A 34 17.12 28.66 -4.53
N LEU A 35 17.19 27.75 -3.57
CA LEU A 35 16.59 27.95 -2.26
C LEU A 35 17.59 28.73 -1.41
N LYS A 36 17.33 30.06 -1.22
CA LYS A 36 18.21 30.99 -0.52
C LYS A 36 18.07 30.88 1.00
N ASN A 37 19.16 31.06 1.72
CA ASN A 37 19.15 31.11 3.19
C ASN A 37 18.55 29.87 3.86
N ALA A 38 18.63 28.70 3.21
CA ALA A 38 18.00 27.48 3.69
C ALA A 38 18.63 26.95 4.97
N THR A 39 17.78 26.54 5.93
CA THR A 39 18.18 25.65 7.02
C THR A 39 17.65 24.27 6.65
N TYR A 40 18.52 23.28 6.47
CA TYR A 40 18.13 21.99 5.94
C TYR A 40 18.62 20.80 6.77
N VAL A 41 17.86 19.70 6.73
CA VAL A 41 18.22 18.45 7.39
C VAL A 41 19.35 17.77 6.62
N ASN A 42 20.52 17.65 7.24
CA ASN A 42 21.63 16.87 6.72
C ASN A 42 21.58 15.45 7.33
N VAL A 43 21.02 14.52 6.56
CA VAL A 43 20.85 13.13 6.99
C VAL A 43 22.18 12.37 7.15
N PHE A 44 23.26 12.82 6.54
CA PHE A 44 24.58 12.19 6.63
C PHE A 44 25.30 12.48 7.94
N CYS A 45 25.07 13.70 8.48
CA CYS A 45 25.74 14.18 9.69
C CYS A 45 24.79 14.25 10.90
N ASN A 46 23.53 13.89 10.76
CA ASN A 46 22.49 13.98 11.81
C ASN A 46 22.41 15.39 12.43
N GLN A 47 22.37 16.43 11.59
CA GLN A 47 22.33 17.83 12.04
C GLN A 47 21.57 18.73 11.08
N LEU A 48 21.21 19.91 11.54
CA LEU A 48 20.78 21.00 10.66
C LEU A 48 22.00 21.70 10.07
N SER A 49 22.00 21.90 8.76
CA SER A 49 22.99 22.68 8.03
C SER A 49 22.37 23.95 7.46
N ARG A 50 23.18 24.95 7.08
CA ARG A 50 22.72 26.23 6.53
C ARG A 50 23.47 26.61 5.27
N GLY A 51 22.78 27.30 4.37
CA GLY A 51 23.31 27.82 3.12
C GLY A 51 22.30 27.76 2.00
N ASP A 52 22.70 28.25 0.82
CA ASP A 52 21.87 28.14 -0.37
C ASP A 52 21.85 26.67 -0.89
N ILE A 53 20.77 26.29 -1.53
CA ILE A 53 20.66 25.00 -2.23
C ILE A 53 20.39 25.33 -3.70
N ALA A 54 21.33 25.00 -4.58
CA ALA A 54 21.24 25.22 -6.01
C ALA A 54 20.75 23.97 -6.74
N VAL A 55 19.81 24.14 -7.65
CA VAL A 55 19.18 23.07 -8.45
C VAL A 55 19.46 23.32 -9.93
N ALA A 56 19.87 22.29 -10.64
CA ALA A 56 19.99 22.28 -12.09
C ALA A 56 19.55 20.93 -12.67
N GLU A 57 18.78 20.94 -13.76
CA GLU A 57 18.28 19.74 -14.44
C GLU A 57 17.50 18.78 -13.51
N GLY A 58 16.82 19.32 -12.51
CA GLY A 58 16.07 18.56 -11.50
C GLY A 58 16.93 17.86 -10.45
N LEU A 59 18.23 18.14 -10.42
CA LEU A 59 19.18 17.63 -9.42
C LEU A 59 19.67 18.77 -8.52
N ILE A 60 19.97 18.43 -7.27
CA ILE A 60 20.73 19.32 -6.41
C ILE A 60 22.15 19.43 -6.99
N ALA A 61 22.52 20.61 -7.50
CA ALA A 61 23.84 20.87 -8.03
C ALA A 61 24.82 21.20 -6.90
N GLY A 62 24.40 22.08 -5.96
CA GLY A 62 25.27 22.51 -4.88
C GLY A 62 24.50 22.90 -3.63
N MET A 63 25.22 23.00 -2.50
CA MET A 63 24.65 23.42 -1.23
C MET A 63 25.71 24.07 -0.34
N GLY A 64 25.28 24.93 0.60
CA GLY A 64 26.15 25.53 1.63
C GLY A 64 26.97 26.75 1.16
N GLY A 65 27.00 27.03 -0.15
CA GLY A 65 27.67 28.19 -0.74
C GLY A 65 26.71 29.35 -1.03
N HIS A 66 27.19 30.31 -1.83
CA HIS A 66 26.36 31.31 -2.47
C HIS A 66 26.19 30.96 -3.93
N TYR A 67 24.92 30.86 -4.38
CA TYR A 67 24.56 30.55 -5.75
C TYR A 67 23.62 31.63 -6.32
N GLU A 68 23.72 31.90 -7.61
CA GLU A 68 22.74 32.68 -8.36
C GLU A 68 21.82 31.75 -9.12
N GLY A 69 20.52 32.04 -9.17
CA GLY A 69 19.51 31.26 -9.88
C GLY A 69 18.69 32.10 -10.86
N GLU A 70 18.09 31.43 -11.85
CA GLU A 70 17.04 32.04 -12.67
C GLU A 70 15.79 32.30 -11.81
N VAL A 71 15.49 31.39 -10.88
CA VAL A 71 14.48 31.53 -9.85
C VAL A 71 15.17 31.45 -8.48
N GLU A 72 14.91 32.42 -7.61
CA GLU A 72 15.43 32.44 -6.24
C GLU A 72 14.26 32.52 -5.25
N VAL A 73 14.22 31.60 -4.28
CA VAL A 73 13.17 31.52 -3.25
C VAL A 73 13.82 31.64 -1.86
N ASP A 74 13.38 32.60 -1.06
CA ASP A 74 13.89 32.78 0.29
C ASP A 74 13.28 31.76 1.27
N MET A 75 14.15 31.00 1.91
CA MET A 75 13.80 29.96 2.91
C MET A 75 14.07 30.42 4.35
N SER A 76 14.29 31.73 4.58
CA SER A 76 14.53 32.27 5.93
C SER A 76 13.39 31.89 6.88
N GLY A 77 13.74 31.29 8.02
CA GLY A 77 12.77 30.89 9.04
C GLY A 77 12.02 29.58 8.75
N LYS A 78 12.29 28.91 7.62
CA LYS A 78 11.73 27.63 7.25
C LYS A 78 12.79 26.51 7.37
N LEU A 79 12.33 25.26 7.42
CA LEU A 79 13.17 24.07 7.36
C LEU A 79 12.98 23.35 6.02
N VAL A 80 14.07 22.96 5.41
CA VAL A 80 14.08 22.16 4.16
C VAL A 80 14.45 20.73 4.51
N LEU A 81 13.54 19.81 4.21
CA LEU A 81 13.70 18.38 4.42
C LEU A 81 13.83 17.68 3.06
N PRO A 82 14.48 16.51 2.98
CA PRO A 82 14.38 15.66 1.79
C PRO A 82 12.96 15.16 1.60
N GLY A 83 12.57 14.93 0.35
CA GLY A 83 11.28 14.28 0.02
C GLY A 83 11.14 12.93 0.73
N PHE A 84 9.95 12.67 1.25
CA PHE A 84 9.69 11.45 2.01
C PHE A 84 9.54 10.24 1.08
N VAL A 85 9.87 9.08 1.61
CA VAL A 85 9.82 7.78 0.94
C VAL A 85 8.97 6.85 1.79
N ASP A 86 7.90 6.33 1.24
CA ASP A 86 7.15 5.23 1.82
C ASP A 86 7.82 3.91 1.44
N ALA A 87 8.24 3.14 2.44
CA ALA A 87 9.02 1.93 2.23
C ALA A 87 8.18 0.71 1.81
N HIS A 88 6.86 0.74 2.03
CA HIS A 88 5.95 -0.34 1.65
C HIS A 88 4.50 0.15 1.66
N ILE A 89 3.82 -0.02 0.54
CA ILE A 89 2.42 0.36 0.39
C ILE A 89 1.73 -0.48 -0.69
N HIS A 90 0.42 -0.72 -0.51
CA HIS A 90 -0.50 -1.16 -1.55
C HIS A 90 -1.28 0.06 -2.04
N LEU A 91 -0.97 0.56 -3.25
CA LEU A 91 -1.65 1.75 -3.80
C LEU A 91 -3.16 1.52 -3.91
N GLU A 92 -3.54 0.29 -4.19
CA GLU A 92 -4.91 -0.17 -4.36
C GLU A 92 -5.77 0.09 -3.12
N SER A 93 -5.18 -0.02 -1.93
CA SER A 93 -5.87 0.23 -0.65
C SER A 93 -6.31 1.69 -0.45
N SER A 94 -5.80 2.60 -1.27
CA SER A 94 -6.31 3.97 -1.34
C SER A 94 -7.68 4.08 -2.03
N LEU A 95 -8.17 3.01 -2.65
CA LEU A 95 -9.42 2.90 -3.40
C LEU A 95 -9.50 3.83 -4.63
N VAL A 96 -8.43 4.50 -5.01
CA VAL A 96 -8.41 5.41 -6.16
C VAL A 96 -7.28 5.09 -7.13
N SER A 97 -7.39 5.63 -8.33
CA SER A 97 -6.35 5.48 -9.35
C SER A 97 -4.99 6.03 -8.88
N PRO A 98 -3.86 5.53 -9.41
CA PRO A 98 -2.53 6.04 -9.05
C PRO A 98 -2.35 7.55 -9.23
N LYS A 99 -3.04 8.16 -10.20
CA LYS A 99 -3.06 9.63 -10.38
C LYS A 99 -3.68 10.36 -9.19
N GLU A 100 -4.84 9.90 -8.72
CA GLU A 100 -5.54 10.50 -7.58
C GLU A 100 -4.78 10.23 -6.27
N PHE A 101 -4.18 9.05 -6.14
CA PHE A 101 -3.26 8.77 -5.04
C PHE A 101 -2.07 9.74 -5.00
N ALA A 102 -1.42 9.98 -6.15
CA ALA A 102 -0.32 10.94 -6.23
C ALA A 102 -0.74 12.35 -5.80
N LYS A 103 -1.94 12.81 -6.20
CA LYS A 103 -2.50 14.10 -5.74
C LYS A 103 -2.70 14.13 -4.21
N ALA A 104 -3.10 13.01 -3.64
CA ALA A 104 -3.37 12.91 -2.21
C ALA A 104 -2.09 12.97 -1.36
N VAL A 105 -1.00 12.32 -1.78
CA VAL A 105 0.20 12.17 -0.96
C VAL A 105 1.25 13.27 -1.16
N LEU A 106 1.24 13.95 -2.29
CA LEU A 106 2.17 15.07 -2.56
C LEU A 106 2.07 16.20 -1.52
N PRO A 107 0.88 16.66 -1.08
CA PRO A 107 0.74 17.65 -0.01
C PRO A 107 1.36 17.22 1.33
N HIS A 108 1.51 15.91 1.52
CA HIS A 108 2.11 15.29 2.70
C HIS A 108 3.63 15.06 2.56
N GLY A 109 4.24 15.61 1.50
CA GLY A 109 5.69 15.54 1.28
C GLY A 109 6.22 14.19 0.79
N THR A 110 5.36 13.21 0.53
CA THR A 110 5.77 11.93 -0.03
C THR A 110 6.06 12.10 -1.52
N THR A 111 7.29 11.86 -1.91
CA THR A 111 7.78 12.04 -3.29
C THR A 111 8.19 10.72 -3.94
N THR A 112 8.28 9.66 -3.15
CA THR A 112 8.61 8.31 -3.62
C THR A 112 7.84 7.29 -2.78
N VAL A 113 7.34 6.25 -3.42
CA VAL A 113 6.71 5.09 -2.76
C VAL A 113 7.27 3.79 -3.33
N ILE A 114 7.35 2.76 -2.48
CA ILE A 114 7.68 1.39 -2.86
C ILE A 114 6.40 0.59 -2.75
N THR A 115 5.82 0.21 -3.87
CA THR A 115 4.53 -0.48 -3.91
C THR A 115 4.66 -1.95 -4.26
N ASP A 116 3.84 -2.76 -3.63
CA ASP A 116 3.56 -4.14 -4.03
C ASP A 116 2.16 -4.20 -4.66
N PRO A 117 2.04 -4.40 -5.98
CA PRO A 117 0.76 -4.44 -6.67
C PRO A 117 0.12 -5.85 -6.62
N HIS A 118 0.24 -6.58 -5.51
CA HIS A 118 -0.30 -7.95 -5.44
C HIS A 118 -1.82 -7.98 -5.47
N GLU A 119 -2.47 -6.91 -5.00
CA GLU A 119 -3.93 -6.80 -4.98
C GLU A 119 -4.50 -6.85 -6.41
N ILE A 120 -4.07 -5.95 -7.29
CA ILE A 120 -4.50 -5.98 -8.70
C ILE A 120 -3.96 -7.21 -9.44
N ALA A 121 -2.78 -7.72 -9.05
CA ALA A 121 -2.21 -8.92 -9.64
C ALA A 121 -3.03 -10.18 -9.30
N ASN A 122 -3.66 -10.24 -8.12
CA ASN A 122 -4.61 -11.31 -7.79
C ASN A 122 -5.85 -11.30 -8.70
N VAL A 123 -6.22 -10.16 -9.25
CA VAL A 123 -7.37 -10.02 -10.16
C VAL A 123 -6.96 -10.23 -11.62
N MET A 124 -5.90 -9.56 -12.07
CA MET A 124 -5.54 -9.44 -13.49
C MET A 124 -4.24 -10.15 -13.86
N GLY A 125 -3.53 -10.73 -12.89
CA GLY A 125 -2.23 -11.35 -13.13
C GLY A 125 -1.17 -10.35 -13.57
N THR A 126 -0.36 -10.72 -14.54
CA THR A 126 0.69 -9.86 -15.12
C THR A 126 0.14 -8.62 -15.81
N ASP A 127 -1.09 -8.65 -16.35
CA ASP A 127 -1.75 -7.48 -16.91
C ASP A 127 -2.00 -6.41 -15.82
N GLY A 128 -2.26 -6.83 -14.57
CA GLY A 128 -2.38 -5.92 -13.42
C GLY A 128 -1.07 -5.23 -13.08
N ILE A 129 0.04 -5.97 -13.07
CA ILE A 129 1.38 -5.41 -12.87
C ILE A 129 1.70 -4.39 -13.97
N GLU A 130 1.45 -4.75 -15.23
CA GLU A 130 1.68 -3.86 -16.37
C GLU A 130 0.79 -2.62 -16.33
N TYR A 131 -0.50 -2.78 -15.95
CA TYR A 131 -1.41 -1.66 -15.74
C TYR A 131 -0.83 -0.66 -14.71
N MET A 132 -0.41 -1.13 -13.55
CA MET A 132 0.15 -0.26 -12.50
C MET A 132 1.46 0.40 -12.93
N LEU A 133 2.32 -0.31 -13.67
CA LEU A 133 3.53 0.26 -14.25
C LEU A 133 3.20 1.41 -15.21
N GLN A 134 2.23 1.25 -16.11
CA GLN A 134 1.83 2.30 -17.05
C GLN A 134 1.07 3.43 -16.35
N ALA A 135 0.14 3.11 -15.45
CA ALA A 135 -0.67 4.09 -14.71
C ALA A 135 0.15 5.02 -13.80
N THR A 136 1.40 4.67 -13.55
CA THR A 136 2.33 5.45 -12.71
C THR A 136 3.50 6.05 -13.48
N GLU A 137 3.54 5.91 -14.80
CA GLU A 137 4.62 6.46 -15.62
C GLU A 137 4.54 7.99 -15.61
N ASP A 138 5.69 8.65 -15.46
CA ASP A 138 5.83 10.11 -15.47
C ASP A 138 4.94 10.91 -14.50
N LEU A 139 4.33 10.26 -13.49
CA LEU A 139 3.69 10.98 -12.39
C LEU A 139 4.72 11.82 -11.62
N PRO A 140 4.31 12.94 -10.99
CA PRO A 140 5.17 13.69 -10.08
C PRO A 140 5.43 12.97 -8.74
N LEU A 141 5.02 11.74 -8.63
CA LEU A 141 5.32 10.77 -7.59
C LEU A 141 6.18 9.66 -8.21
N ASP A 142 7.31 9.34 -7.59
CA ASP A 142 8.20 8.28 -8.07
C ASP A 142 7.73 6.95 -7.50
N VAL A 143 7.04 6.17 -8.31
CA VAL A 143 6.50 4.86 -7.90
C VAL A 143 7.48 3.76 -8.29
N ARG A 144 7.98 3.03 -7.30
CA ARG A 144 8.87 1.88 -7.41
C ARG A 144 8.12 0.61 -7.04
N PHE A 145 8.45 -0.48 -7.69
CA PHE A 145 7.68 -1.71 -7.61
C PHE A 145 8.50 -2.84 -6.98
N MET A 146 7.86 -3.55 -6.08
CA MET A 146 8.23 -4.90 -5.69
C MET A 146 7.28 -5.85 -6.40
N LEU A 147 7.79 -6.93 -7.01
CA LEU A 147 6.93 -7.88 -7.72
C LEU A 147 6.23 -8.82 -6.75
N PRO A 148 4.95 -9.11 -6.95
CA PRO A 148 4.17 -9.96 -6.04
C PRO A 148 4.79 -11.33 -5.80
N SER A 149 5.00 -11.68 -4.55
CA SER A 149 5.53 -13.00 -4.15
C SER A 149 4.43 -14.06 -4.01
N CYS A 150 3.23 -13.64 -3.64
CA CYS A 150 2.13 -14.49 -3.20
C CYS A 150 0.84 -14.18 -3.97
N VAL A 151 0.75 -14.64 -5.21
CA VAL A 151 -0.47 -14.59 -6.04
C VAL A 151 -0.77 -16.00 -6.55
N PRO A 152 -1.77 -16.68 -5.97
CA PRO A 152 -2.53 -16.31 -4.76
C PRO A 152 -1.69 -16.42 -3.47
N ALA A 153 -2.23 -15.89 -2.37
CA ALA A 153 -1.59 -15.97 -1.04
C ALA A 153 -1.43 -17.43 -0.58
N THR A 154 -2.44 -18.26 -0.83
CA THR A 154 -2.40 -19.70 -0.55
C THR A 154 -3.05 -20.51 -1.70
N PRO A 155 -2.78 -21.81 -1.81
CA PRO A 155 -3.48 -22.68 -2.75
C PRO A 155 -4.99 -22.83 -2.48
N LEU A 156 -5.49 -22.31 -1.38
CA LEU A 156 -6.92 -22.32 -1.01
C LEU A 156 -7.69 -21.18 -1.68
N ASP A 157 -6.99 -20.14 -2.11
CA ASP A 157 -7.57 -18.96 -2.71
C ASP A 157 -7.84 -19.17 -4.19
N GLU A 158 -9.08 -18.91 -4.61
CA GLU A 158 -9.46 -18.86 -6.01
C GLU A 158 -9.34 -17.42 -6.51
N SER A 159 -8.12 -17.03 -6.88
CA SER A 159 -7.84 -15.70 -7.46
C SER A 159 -7.90 -15.71 -8.99
N GLY A 160 -7.86 -14.52 -9.59
CA GLY A 160 -7.87 -14.33 -11.04
C GLY A 160 -6.62 -14.89 -11.73
N ALA A 161 -5.51 -15.00 -10.99
CA ALA A 161 -4.24 -15.47 -11.52
C ALA A 161 -3.49 -16.38 -10.55
N ASN A 162 -2.51 -17.11 -11.10
CA ASN A 162 -1.49 -17.80 -10.32
C ASN A 162 -0.13 -17.43 -10.94
N LEU A 163 0.71 -16.73 -10.19
CA LEU A 163 2.00 -16.23 -10.66
C LEU A 163 3.14 -17.06 -10.07
N ASP A 164 3.73 -17.93 -10.89
CA ASP A 164 5.02 -18.54 -10.58
C ASP A 164 6.17 -17.58 -10.87
N TYR A 165 7.42 -17.97 -10.61
CA TYR A 165 8.56 -17.11 -10.88
C TYR A 165 8.71 -16.76 -12.37
N ARG A 166 8.32 -17.66 -13.29
CA ARG A 166 8.44 -17.44 -14.74
C ARG A 166 7.50 -16.35 -15.24
N ALA A 167 6.33 -16.23 -14.61
CA ALA A 167 5.35 -15.22 -14.96
C ALA A 167 5.86 -13.80 -14.67
N ILE A 168 6.66 -13.63 -13.61
CA ILE A 168 7.16 -12.32 -13.18
C ILE A 168 8.61 -12.02 -13.57
N ASP A 169 9.37 -13.01 -14.02
CA ASP A 169 10.82 -12.91 -14.24
C ASP A 169 11.22 -11.77 -15.19
N SER A 170 10.48 -11.59 -16.29
CA SER A 170 10.76 -10.53 -17.26
C SER A 170 10.58 -9.12 -16.72
N PHE A 171 9.75 -8.94 -15.69
CA PHE A 171 9.54 -7.62 -15.09
C PHE A 171 10.74 -7.12 -14.28
N TYR A 172 11.66 -8.00 -13.83
CA TYR A 172 12.90 -7.57 -13.17
C TYR A 172 13.81 -6.72 -14.05
N GLU A 173 13.66 -6.81 -15.38
CA GLU A 173 14.37 -5.93 -16.33
C GLU A 173 13.82 -4.50 -16.35
N HIS A 174 12.64 -4.25 -15.81
CA HIS A 174 12.05 -2.92 -15.76
C HIS A 174 12.79 -2.04 -14.73
N ASN A 175 13.13 -0.82 -15.11
CA ASN A 175 13.98 0.09 -14.33
C ASN A 175 13.32 0.63 -13.04
N ARG A 176 12.03 0.41 -12.85
CA ARG A 176 11.29 0.76 -11.64
C ARG A 176 10.97 -0.43 -10.76
N VAL A 177 11.42 -1.63 -11.10
CA VAL A 177 11.26 -2.83 -10.29
C VAL A 177 12.50 -3.01 -9.42
N GLU A 178 12.30 -3.01 -8.10
CA GLU A 178 13.38 -3.03 -7.12
C GLU A 178 13.55 -4.41 -6.46
N GLY A 179 12.52 -5.26 -6.48
CA GLY A 179 12.61 -6.56 -5.81
C GLY A 179 11.40 -7.47 -5.94
N LEU A 180 11.43 -8.51 -5.11
CA LEU A 180 10.30 -9.39 -4.79
C LEU A 180 9.62 -8.84 -3.53
N ALA A 181 8.32 -8.66 -3.60
CA ALA A 181 7.51 -8.10 -2.52
C ALA A 181 7.40 -9.05 -1.32
N GLU A 182 6.70 -8.60 -0.32
CA GLU A 182 6.49 -9.29 0.94
C GLU A 182 6.26 -10.80 0.80
N MET A 183 7.17 -11.57 1.38
CA MET A 183 7.11 -13.03 1.36
C MET A 183 6.16 -13.53 2.44
N MET A 184 4.84 -13.47 2.19
CA MET A 184 3.80 -13.89 3.12
C MET A 184 3.82 -15.40 3.39
N ASN A 185 4.28 -16.21 2.44
CA ASN A 185 4.38 -17.66 2.62
C ASN A 185 5.64 -18.04 3.40
N TYR A 186 5.81 -17.49 4.62
CA TYR A 186 6.93 -17.83 5.50
C TYR A 186 6.94 -19.31 5.92
N VAL A 187 5.77 -19.95 5.99
CA VAL A 187 5.65 -21.38 6.26
C VAL A 187 6.28 -22.19 5.11
N GLY A 188 6.01 -21.84 3.87
CA GLY A 188 6.64 -22.45 2.70
C GLY A 188 8.16 -22.26 2.69
N VAL A 189 8.65 -21.07 3.03
CA VAL A 189 10.09 -20.81 3.15
C VAL A 189 10.72 -21.69 4.23
N ALA A 190 10.12 -21.74 5.43
CA ALA A 190 10.64 -22.53 6.55
C ALA A 190 10.65 -24.04 6.26
N ASN A 191 9.70 -24.52 5.47
CA ASN A 191 9.59 -25.92 5.05
C ASN A 191 10.36 -26.25 3.76
N ALA A 192 11.11 -25.30 3.21
CA ALA A 192 11.85 -25.42 1.95
C ALA A 192 10.98 -25.81 0.74
N ASP A 193 9.78 -25.21 0.64
CA ASP A 193 8.92 -25.38 -0.52
C ASP A 193 9.63 -24.89 -1.78
N GLU A 194 9.78 -25.79 -2.76
CA GLU A 194 10.55 -25.51 -3.97
C GLU A 194 9.95 -24.34 -4.77
N GLN A 195 8.62 -24.25 -4.91
CA GLN A 195 7.96 -23.19 -5.68
C GLN A 195 8.11 -21.81 -5.02
N VAL A 196 8.13 -21.77 -3.70
CA VAL A 196 8.37 -20.53 -2.95
C VAL A 196 9.83 -20.10 -3.08
N LEU A 197 10.77 -21.04 -2.94
CA LEU A 197 12.19 -20.76 -3.05
C LEU A 197 12.61 -20.39 -4.47
N GLU A 198 11.96 -20.93 -5.52
CA GLU A 198 12.20 -20.53 -6.92
C GLU A 198 12.00 -19.02 -7.13
N LYS A 199 10.97 -18.40 -6.53
CA LYS A 199 10.72 -16.96 -6.61
C LYS A 199 11.84 -16.16 -5.93
N ILE A 200 12.29 -16.60 -4.76
CA ILE A 200 13.40 -15.98 -4.03
C ILE A 200 14.68 -16.06 -4.86
N VAL A 201 15.00 -17.23 -5.38
CA VAL A 201 16.22 -17.45 -6.20
C VAL A 201 16.18 -16.63 -7.49
N ALA A 202 15.02 -16.53 -8.16
CA ALA A 202 14.85 -15.69 -9.34
C ALA A 202 15.15 -14.21 -9.03
N ALA A 203 14.60 -13.66 -7.94
CA ALA A 203 14.89 -12.29 -7.52
C ALA A 203 16.39 -12.09 -7.20
N GLN A 204 17.02 -13.06 -6.53
CA GLN A 204 18.47 -13.03 -6.25
C GLN A 204 19.31 -13.09 -7.51
N ALA A 205 18.91 -13.87 -8.52
CA ALA A 205 19.60 -13.94 -9.81
C ALA A 205 19.61 -12.59 -10.54
N HIS A 206 18.56 -11.78 -10.36
CA HIS A 206 18.48 -10.40 -10.85
C HIS A 206 19.09 -9.35 -9.89
N HIS A 207 19.77 -9.78 -8.82
CA HIS A 207 20.34 -8.90 -7.77
C HIS A 207 19.32 -7.96 -7.11
N LYS A 208 18.10 -8.43 -6.92
CA LYS A 208 16.98 -7.67 -6.38
C LYS A 208 16.77 -7.93 -4.90
N LYS A 209 16.08 -6.99 -4.21
CA LYS A 209 15.68 -7.13 -2.81
C LYS A 209 14.54 -8.14 -2.67
N ILE A 210 14.38 -8.67 -1.46
CA ILE A 210 13.26 -9.52 -1.08
C ILE A 210 12.74 -9.00 0.24
N ASP A 211 11.50 -8.54 0.23
CA ASP A 211 10.84 -8.04 1.43
C ASP A 211 10.06 -9.16 2.14
N GLY A 212 9.86 -8.97 3.43
CA GLY A 212 9.25 -9.96 4.30
C GLY A 212 7.93 -9.53 4.90
N HIS A 213 7.19 -10.56 5.27
CA HIS A 213 5.93 -10.51 6.00
C HIS A 213 5.87 -11.76 6.90
N ALA A 214 6.27 -11.64 8.16
CA ALA A 214 6.43 -12.79 9.03
C ALA A 214 6.02 -12.47 10.47
N PRO A 215 4.69 -12.26 10.74
CA PRO A 215 4.20 -11.92 12.07
C PRO A 215 4.54 -13.01 13.08
N GLY A 216 5.24 -12.65 14.17
CA GLY A 216 5.56 -13.54 15.27
C GLY A 216 6.49 -14.72 14.94
N LEU A 217 7.08 -14.75 13.75
CA LEU A 217 8.01 -15.82 13.35
C LEU A 217 9.27 -15.79 14.22
N SER A 218 9.66 -16.93 14.76
CA SER A 218 10.74 -17.00 15.74
C SER A 218 11.59 -18.29 15.63
N GLY A 219 12.65 -18.38 16.42
CA GLY A 219 13.47 -19.58 16.53
C GLY A 219 14.12 -20.02 15.21
N ASN A 220 14.06 -21.31 14.91
CA ASN A 220 14.67 -21.89 13.71
C ASN A 220 13.94 -21.51 12.42
N ASP A 221 12.62 -21.31 12.47
CA ASP A 221 11.84 -20.92 11.31
C ASP A 221 12.20 -19.49 10.87
N LEU A 222 12.42 -18.56 11.83
CA LEU A 222 12.97 -17.25 11.53
C LEU A 222 14.37 -17.33 10.94
N ASN A 223 15.24 -18.23 11.47
CA ASN A 223 16.56 -18.44 10.88
C ASN A 223 16.48 -18.95 9.44
N ALA A 224 15.55 -19.87 9.13
CA ALA A 224 15.34 -20.38 7.79
C ALA A 224 14.85 -19.27 6.84
N TYR A 225 13.90 -18.46 7.29
CA TYR A 225 13.34 -17.33 6.55
C TYR A 225 14.41 -16.29 6.18
N VAL A 226 15.22 -15.88 7.15
CA VAL A 226 16.32 -14.93 6.92
C VAL A 226 17.43 -15.56 6.06
N ALA A 227 17.76 -16.85 6.29
CA ALA A 227 18.78 -17.55 5.50
C ALA A 227 18.38 -17.72 4.03
N ALA A 228 17.08 -17.77 3.71
CA ALA A 228 16.59 -17.74 2.33
C ALA A 228 16.85 -16.39 1.64
N GLY A 229 17.13 -15.33 2.39
CA GLY A 229 17.48 -14.01 1.85
C GLY A 229 16.37 -12.97 1.96
N VAL A 230 15.45 -13.13 2.91
CA VAL A 230 14.42 -12.12 3.21
C VAL A 230 15.01 -11.09 4.16
N TYR A 231 15.07 -9.81 3.71
CA TYR A 231 15.89 -8.78 4.37
C TYR A 231 15.12 -7.78 5.22
N SER A 232 13.79 -7.79 5.21
CA SER A 232 12.95 -6.84 5.96
C SER A 232 11.74 -7.52 6.57
N ASP A 233 11.03 -6.80 7.43
CA ASP A 233 9.71 -7.17 7.93
C ASP A 233 8.95 -5.93 8.39
N HIS A 234 7.62 -5.88 8.13
CA HIS A 234 6.73 -4.81 8.58
C HIS A 234 5.66 -5.30 9.57
N GLU A 235 5.65 -6.60 9.88
CA GLU A 235 4.64 -7.25 10.71
C GLU A 235 4.97 -7.32 12.21
N CYS A 236 6.11 -6.77 12.62
CA CYS A 236 6.47 -6.77 14.03
C CYS A 236 5.42 -6.06 14.89
N SER A 237 4.80 -6.76 15.82
CA SER A 237 3.78 -6.22 16.72
C SER A 237 4.34 -5.70 18.04
N ASP A 238 5.53 -6.15 18.43
CA ASP A 238 6.20 -5.77 19.69
C ASP A 238 7.73 -5.74 19.57
N MET A 239 8.37 -5.21 20.60
CA MET A 239 9.83 -5.07 20.66
C MET A 239 10.57 -6.41 20.66
N GLY A 240 10.01 -7.47 21.21
CA GLY A 240 10.65 -8.79 21.27
C GLY A 240 10.77 -9.40 19.88
N ASP A 241 9.68 -9.33 19.11
CA ASP A 241 9.66 -9.78 17.71
C ASP A 241 10.63 -8.95 16.85
N ALA A 242 10.57 -7.62 16.97
CA ALA A 242 11.45 -6.72 16.22
C ALA A 242 12.94 -6.94 16.53
N LEU A 243 13.31 -7.10 17.80
CA LEU A 243 14.70 -7.36 18.20
C LEU A 243 15.19 -8.72 17.69
N ALA A 244 14.35 -9.77 17.74
CA ALA A 244 14.71 -11.08 17.21
C ALA A 244 15.06 -11.03 15.70
N LYS A 245 14.37 -10.21 14.93
CA LYS A 245 14.62 -9.97 13.50
C LYS A 245 15.85 -9.09 13.27
N LEU A 246 15.99 -7.99 14.01
CA LEU A 246 17.18 -7.12 13.96
C LEU A 246 18.49 -7.86 14.28
N GLU A 247 18.49 -8.73 15.31
CA GLU A 247 19.65 -9.57 15.66
C GLU A 247 20.10 -10.50 14.51
N ARG A 248 19.20 -10.78 13.56
CA ARG A 248 19.47 -11.58 12.36
C ARG A 248 19.75 -10.73 11.11
N GLY A 249 19.81 -9.41 11.27
CA GLY A 249 20.17 -8.48 10.20
C GLY A 249 19.00 -8.03 9.31
N GLN A 250 17.74 -8.32 9.69
CA GLN A 250 16.60 -7.77 8.97
C GLN A 250 16.39 -6.29 9.31
N TYR A 251 15.88 -5.55 8.34
CA TYR A 251 15.37 -4.18 8.51
C TYR A 251 13.93 -4.23 9.01
N ILE A 252 13.57 -3.28 9.87
CA ILE A 252 12.20 -3.14 10.37
C ILE A 252 11.54 -1.96 9.69
N MET A 253 10.45 -2.23 8.99
CA MET A 253 9.55 -1.23 8.44
C MET A 253 8.46 -0.95 9.47
N ILE A 254 8.54 0.22 10.11
CA ILE A 254 7.58 0.65 11.13
C ILE A 254 6.38 1.25 10.41
N ARG A 255 5.19 0.69 10.61
CA ARG A 255 4.00 1.03 9.85
C ARG A 255 2.92 1.76 10.64
N GLU A 256 2.22 2.67 9.95
CA GLU A 256 1.00 3.35 10.40
C GLU A 256 -0.05 3.35 9.29
N GLY A 257 -0.58 2.18 9.02
CA GLY A 257 -1.67 1.98 8.07
C GLY A 257 -3.04 2.36 8.64
N THR A 258 -4.08 2.00 7.94
CA THR A 258 -5.47 2.12 8.42
C THR A 258 -5.82 0.94 9.33
N ALA A 259 -5.57 -0.28 8.87
CA ALA A 259 -5.86 -1.50 9.61
C ALA A 259 -4.80 -1.83 10.65
N ALA A 260 -3.54 -1.76 10.28
CA ALA A 260 -2.44 -2.23 11.09
C ALA A 260 -1.46 -1.09 11.43
N ARG A 261 -1.10 -0.99 12.70
CA ARG A 261 -0.27 0.08 13.27
C ARG A 261 0.65 -0.49 14.32
N ASN A 262 1.93 -0.23 14.21
CA ASN A 262 2.91 -0.72 15.17
C ASN A 262 3.89 0.35 15.68
N LEU A 263 3.76 1.61 15.23
CA LEU A 263 4.68 2.68 15.62
C LEU A 263 4.79 2.81 17.15
N ASP A 264 3.66 2.85 17.87
CA ASP A 264 3.66 3.03 19.33
C ASP A 264 4.43 1.92 20.05
N ALA A 265 4.28 0.67 19.59
CA ALA A 265 4.99 -0.49 20.14
C ALA A 265 6.49 -0.47 19.80
N LEU A 266 6.86 0.09 18.63
CA LEU A 266 8.22 0.06 18.10
C LEU A 266 8.99 1.39 18.25
N LEU A 267 8.40 2.42 18.88
CA LEU A 267 9.09 3.67 19.21
C LEU A 267 10.47 3.47 19.87
N PRO A 268 10.67 2.48 20.78
CA PRO A 268 11.97 2.25 21.39
C PRO A 268 13.09 1.83 20.42
N LEU A 269 12.76 1.44 19.18
CA LEU A 269 13.75 1.20 18.12
C LEU A 269 14.35 2.49 17.56
N LEU A 270 13.65 3.63 17.68
CA LEU A 270 14.08 4.91 17.13
C LEU A 270 15.13 5.60 18.04
N THR A 271 16.08 4.83 18.52
CA THR A 271 17.22 5.26 19.34
C THR A 271 18.53 5.12 18.56
N PRO A 272 19.62 5.79 18.97
CA PRO A 272 20.91 5.68 18.30
C PRO A 272 21.43 4.26 18.11
N GLN A 273 20.96 3.29 18.90
CA GLN A 273 21.35 1.90 18.81
C GLN A 273 20.74 1.15 17.62
N TYR A 274 19.46 1.41 17.30
CA TYR A 274 18.69 0.57 16.37
C TYR A 274 18.17 1.31 15.13
N TYR A 275 17.96 2.64 15.20
CA TYR A 275 17.27 3.39 14.15
C TYR A 275 17.85 3.22 12.75
N THR A 276 19.12 2.87 12.62
CA THR A 276 19.79 2.69 11.31
C THR A 276 19.26 1.53 10.49
N TYR A 277 18.54 0.61 11.15
CA TYR A 277 17.85 -0.52 10.52
C TYR A 277 16.31 -0.33 10.48
N CYS A 278 15.84 0.88 10.77
CA CYS A 278 14.41 1.21 10.75
C CYS A 278 14.08 2.14 9.59
N MET A 279 12.91 1.96 8.99
CA MET A 279 12.30 2.85 8.01
C MET A 279 10.79 2.87 8.20
N PHE A 280 10.12 3.90 7.68
CA PHE A 280 8.67 4.07 7.81
C PHE A 280 7.93 3.61 6.57
N CYS A 281 6.73 3.07 6.80
CA CYS A 281 5.82 2.67 5.73
C CYS A 281 4.36 2.87 6.16
N THR A 282 3.45 2.80 5.20
CA THR A 282 2.01 2.90 5.49
C THR A 282 1.27 1.59 5.34
N ASP A 283 1.72 0.69 4.46
CA ASP A 283 1.01 -0.54 4.14
C ASP A 283 -0.39 -0.20 3.57
N ASP A 284 -1.48 -0.73 4.07
CA ASP A 284 -2.84 -0.38 3.67
C ASP A 284 -3.26 0.99 4.19
N LYS A 285 -3.54 1.94 3.30
CA LYS A 285 -3.93 3.31 3.66
C LYS A 285 -5.20 3.74 2.93
N HIS A 286 -6.30 3.86 3.66
CA HIS A 286 -7.62 4.18 3.13
C HIS A 286 -7.81 5.69 2.88
N PRO A 287 -8.81 6.08 2.06
CA PRO A 287 -9.07 7.47 1.69
C PRO A 287 -9.25 8.43 2.87
N ASN A 288 -10.01 8.05 3.87
CA ASN A 288 -10.26 8.88 5.05
C ASN A 288 -8.98 9.19 5.83
N ASP A 289 -8.12 8.19 6.03
CA ASP A 289 -6.86 8.38 6.73
C ASP A 289 -5.88 9.26 5.93
N LEU A 290 -5.87 9.14 4.60
CA LEU A 290 -5.08 10.02 3.72
C LEU A 290 -5.54 11.48 3.84
N LEU A 291 -6.85 11.73 3.85
CA LEU A 291 -7.40 13.08 3.93
C LEU A 291 -7.31 13.69 5.33
N GLU A 292 -7.54 12.91 6.39
CA GLU A 292 -7.64 13.43 7.75
C GLU A 292 -6.31 13.45 8.50
N LYS A 293 -5.47 12.41 8.31
CA LYS A 293 -4.21 12.25 9.05
C LYS A 293 -2.98 12.60 8.22
N GLY A 294 -3.04 12.32 6.92
CA GLY A 294 -1.91 12.42 6.02
C GLY A 294 -1.24 11.08 5.76
N HIS A 295 0.01 11.13 5.33
CA HIS A 295 0.77 9.98 4.86
C HIS A 295 2.03 9.76 5.72
N ILE A 296 3.23 9.76 5.15
CA ILE A 296 4.49 9.59 5.89
C ILE A 296 4.74 10.75 6.87
N ASP A 297 4.26 11.95 6.57
CA ASP A 297 4.33 13.10 7.49
C ASP A 297 3.62 12.86 8.82
N TYR A 298 2.51 12.11 8.80
CA TYR A 298 1.80 11.72 10.01
C TYR A 298 2.66 10.84 10.92
N ILE A 299 3.41 9.89 10.35
CA ILE A 299 4.31 9.01 11.11
C ILE A 299 5.43 9.83 11.74
N ILE A 300 6.02 10.76 10.98
CA ILE A 300 7.06 11.68 11.47
C ILE A 300 6.53 12.51 12.65
N LYS A 301 5.38 13.16 12.47
CA LYS A 301 4.73 13.98 13.50
C LYS A 301 4.48 13.19 14.78
N LYS A 302 3.92 11.98 14.63
CA LYS A 302 3.61 11.07 15.76
C LYS A 302 4.89 10.64 16.49
N ALA A 303 5.94 10.29 15.77
CA ALA A 303 7.23 9.91 16.35
C ALA A 303 7.89 11.09 17.11
N ILE A 304 7.89 12.30 16.53
CA ILE A 304 8.43 13.51 17.18
C ILE A 304 7.61 13.84 18.43
N ALA A 305 6.29 13.78 18.38
CA ALA A 305 5.42 14.01 19.53
C ALA A 305 5.67 13.02 20.66
N ALA A 306 6.09 11.79 20.35
CA ALA A 306 6.51 10.78 21.32
C ALA A 306 7.95 10.97 21.85
N GLY A 307 8.67 12.00 21.38
CA GLY A 307 10.02 12.36 21.88
C GLY A 307 11.18 11.81 21.04
N VAL A 308 10.92 11.26 19.87
CA VAL A 308 11.97 10.86 18.93
C VAL A 308 12.67 12.09 18.37
N ASP A 309 13.99 12.03 18.22
CA ASP A 309 14.76 13.10 17.57
C ASP A 309 14.21 13.37 16.16
N PRO A 310 13.85 14.62 15.83
CA PRO A 310 13.24 14.94 14.54
C PRO A 310 14.09 14.54 13.33
N ILE A 311 15.42 14.60 13.44
CA ILE A 311 16.31 14.22 12.35
C ILE A 311 16.31 12.70 12.15
N ILE A 312 16.23 11.94 13.25
CA ILE A 312 16.09 10.47 13.18
C ILE A 312 14.76 10.12 12.50
N ALA A 313 13.65 10.77 12.89
CA ALA A 313 12.34 10.51 12.29
C ALA A 313 12.33 10.81 10.77
N VAL A 314 12.86 11.99 10.36
CA VAL A 314 13.00 12.34 8.94
C VAL A 314 13.90 11.34 8.20
N LYS A 315 14.96 10.86 8.82
CA LYS A 315 15.89 9.92 8.22
C LYS A 315 15.24 8.55 7.96
N CYS A 316 14.44 8.04 8.90
CA CYS A 316 13.65 6.81 8.73
C CYS A 316 12.58 6.98 7.63
N ALA A 317 12.03 8.18 7.49
CA ALA A 317 11.04 8.55 6.49
C ALA A 317 11.61 8.87 5.10
N SER A 318 12.92 8.81 4.89
CA SER A 318 13.54 9.23 3.64
C SER A 318 14.79 8.43 3.29
N HIS A 319 15.91 8.74 3.94
CA HIS A 319 17.23 8.21 3.58
C HIS A 319 17.36 6.70 3.79
N HIS A 320 16.80 6.17 4.87
CA HIS A 320 16.93 4.75 5.18
C HIS A 320 16.18 3.89 4.16
N ALA A 321 14.92 4.23 3.85
CA ALA A 321 14.17 3.56 2.80
C ALA A 321 14.89 3.66 1.44
N ALA A 322 15.33 4.85 1.05
CA ALA A 322 16.07 5.03 -0.20
C ALA A 322 17.35 4.18 -0.25
N ARG A 323 18.10 4.08 0.86
CA ARG A 323 19.33 3.27 0.93
C ARG A 323 19.05 1.78 0.90
N TYR A 324 18.01 1.33 1.60
CA TYR A 324 17.60 -0.07 1.60
C TYR A 324 17.28 -0.56 0.18
N PHE A 325 16.49 0.20 -0.59
CA PHE A 325 16.14 -0.11 -1.97
C PHE A 325 17.18 0.34 -3.01
N LEU A 326 18.39 0.76 -2.57
CA LEU A 326 19.49 1.20 -3.46
C LEU A 326 19.13 2.37 -4.37
N LEU A 327 18.17 3.19 -3.98
CA LEU A 327 17.79 4.43 -4.66
C LEU A 327 18.82 5.53 -4.33
N ASN A 328 19.98 5.48 -4.96
CA ASN A 328 21.19 6.22 -4.57
C ASN A 328 21.10 7.74 -4.69
N ASN A 329 20.05 8.29 -5.28
CA ASN A 329 19.88 9.71 -5.52
C ASN A 329 18.57 10.28 -4.93
N ARG A 330 18.01 9.67 -3.89
CA ARG A 330 16.79 10.09 -3.19
C ARG A 330 16.97 10.10 -1.68
N GLY A 331 16.05 10.77 -0.99
CA GLY A 331 15.96 10.74 0.47
C GLY A 331 17.07 11.53 1.18
N ALA A 332 17.77 12.43 0.49
CA ALA A 332 18.80 13.27 1.07
C ALA A 332 18.93 14.59 0.32
N ILE A 333 19.42 15.63 1.01
CA ILE A 333 19.82 16.90 0.41
C ILE A 333 21.33 16.88 0.22
N ALA A 334 21.76 16.56 -1.00
CA ALA A 334 23.18 16.49 -1.35
C ALA A 334 23.40 16.66 -2.87
N PRO A 335 24.56 17.14 -3.32
CA PRO A 335 24.85 17.25 -4.73
C PRO A 335 24.71 15.92 -5.46
N GLY A 336 24.02 15.95 -6.60
CA GLY A 336 23.72 14.77 -7.43
C GLY A 336 22.43 14.03 -7.07
N PHE A 337 21.78 14.38 -5.94
CA PHE A 337 20.48 13.84 -5.57
C PHE A 337 19.35 14.58 -6.32
N LEU A 338 18.20 13.95 -6.46
CA LEU A 338 17.00 14.61 -6.98
C LEU A 338 16.62 15.78 -6.07
N ALA A 339 16.22 16.87 -6.68
CA ALA A 339 15.76 18.06 -5.97
C ALA A 339 14.31 17.88 -5.50
N ASP A 340 14.11 16.88 -4.64
CA ASP A 340 12.84 16.56 -3.99
C ASP A 340 12.90 17.14 -2.57
N PHE A 341 12.10 18.18 -2.30
CA PHE A 341 12.13 18.92 -1.03
C PHE A 341 10.75 18.99 -0.39
N VAL A 342 10.73 18.92 0.93
CA VAL A 342 9.58 19.25 1.76
C VAL A 342 9.95 20.47 2.62
N ILE A 343 9.23 21.55 2.46
CA ILE A 343 9.44 22.79 3.21
C ILE A 343 8.43 22.81 4.34
N ILE A 344 8.91 22.93 5.57
CA ILE A 344 8.07 23.04 6.76
C ILE A 344 8.38 24.32 7.55
N ASP A 345 7.45 24.72 8.41
CA ASP A 345 7.62 25.83 9.33
C ASP A 345 8.64 25.50 10.45
N ASN A 346 8.41 24.43 11.17
CA ASN A 346 9.26 23.97 12.27
C ASN A 346 8.94 22.49 12.63
N PHE A 347 9.77 21.86 13.45
CA PHE A 347 9.55 20.45 13.86
C PHE A 347 8.42 20.24 14.88
N ARG A 348 8.01 21.28 15.61
CA ARG A 348 6.95 21.13 16.61
C ARG A 348 5.57 21.07 15.98
N ASP A 349 5.28 22.02 15.09
CA ASP A 349 3.97 22.17 14.44
C ASP A 349 3.92 21.35 13.14
N PHE A 350 5.06 21.22 12.48
CA PHE A 350 5.31 20.41 11.29
C PHE A 350 4.29 20.68 10.16
N ASN A 351 4.00 21.96 9.91
CA ASN A 351 3.13 22.35 8.80
C ASN A 351 3.93 22.33 7.50
N ILE A 352 3.49 21.54 6.53
CA ILE A 352 4.08 21.50 5.19
C ILE A 352 3.62 22.74 4.44
N LEU A 353 4.57 23.57 4.03
CA LEU A 353 4.35 24.85 3.34
C LEU A 353 4.48 24.70 1.84
N GLU A 354 5.44 23.89 1.38
CA GLU A 354 5.73 23.69 -0.03
C GLU A 354 6.33 22.30 -0.24
N VAL A 355 6.05 21.68 -1.40
CA VAL A 355 6.70 20.43 -1.82
C VAL A 355 7.24 20.59 -3.23
N TYR A 356 8.51 20.27 -3.39
CA TYR A 356 9.19 20.29 -4.69
C TYR A 356 9.50 18.87 -5.15
N LYS A 357 9.27 18.60 -6.43
CA LYS A 357 9.67 17.36 -7.10
C LYS A 357 10.60 17.67 -8.26
N LYS A 358 11.82 17.17 -8.21
CA LYS A 358 12.88 17.46 -9.20
C LYS A 358 13.03 18.98 -9.44
N GLY A 359 12.98 19.77 -8.37
CA GLY A 359 13.09 21.24 -8.41
C GLY A 359 11.84 21.98 -8.89
N LYS A 360 10.75 21.30 -9.22
CA LYS A 360 9.48 21.90 -9.58
C LYS A 360 8.56 21.96 -8.36
N LEU A 361 7.95 23.11 -8.12
CA LEU A 361 6.94 23.28 -7.07
C LEU A 361 5.69 22.47 -7.45
N MET A 362 5.37 21.48 -6.62
CA MET A 362 4.21 20.60 -6.83
C MET A 362 3.07 20.87 -5.85
N PHE A 363 3.38 21.43 -4.68
CA PHE A 363 2.39 21.86 -3.71
C PHE A 363 2.85 23.20 -3.10
N ASP A 364 1.97 24.20 -3.10
CA ASP A 364 2.25 25.57 -2.66
C ASP A 364 1.67 25.92 -1.26
N GLY A 365 1.32 24.90 -0.49
CA GLY A 365 0.63 25.03 0.80
C GLY A 365 -0.90 25.10 0.70
N LYS A 366 -1.46 25.07 -0.51
CA LYS A 366 -2.91 25.12 -0.76
C LYS A 366 -3.35 24.09 -1.78
N GLU A 367 -2.69 24.08 -2.94
CA GLU A 367 -3.10 23.28 -4.09
C GLU A 367 -1.91 22.50 -4.67
N VAL A 368 -2.20 21.34 -5.20
CA VAL A 368 -1.25 20.55 -5.99
C VAL A 368 -1.23 21.08 -7.41
N ALA A 369 -0.03 21.33 -7.94
CA ALA A 369 0.12 21.73 -9.33
C ALA A 369 -0.51 20.68 -10.27
N PRO A 370 -1.25 21.11 -11.30
CA PRO A 370 -1.90 20.18 -12.20
C PRO A 370 -0.89 19.32 -12.97
N PHE A 371 -1.23 18.05 -13.15
CA PHE A 371 -0.47 17.11 -13.98
C PHE A 371 -1.43 16.14 -14.69
N GLU A 372 -1.00 15.68 -15.85
CA GLU A 372 -1.80 14.78 -16.68
C GLU A 372 -1.75 13.33 -16.16
N ALA A 373 -2.77 12.56 -16.48
CA ALA A 373 -2.74 11.11 -16.27
C ALA A 373 -1.78 10.48 -17.29
N PRO A 374 -1.03 9.45 -16.91
CA PRO A 374 -0.26 8.66 -17.86
C PRO A 374 -1.15 8.02 -18.94
N GLU A 375 -0.58 7.79 -20.12
CA GLU A 375 -1.25 6.98 -21.15
C GLU A 375 -1.12 5.50 -20.79
N ILE A 376 -2.26 4.81 -20.71
CA ILE A 376 -2.34 3.37 -20.45
C ILE A 376 -2.83 2.69 -21.73
N ASP A 377 -2.29 1.50 -22.04
CA ASP A 377 -2.75 0.70 -23.18
C ASP A 377 -4.28 0.47 -23.06
N PRO A 378 -5.06 0.83 -24.10
CA PRO A 378 -6.52 0.63 -24.10
C PRO A 378 -6.95 -0.81 -23.81
N HIS A 379 -6.12 -1.80 -24.14
CA HIS A 379 -6.38 -3.19 -23.81
C HIS A 379 -6.35 -3.42 -22.29
N LEU A 380 -5.36 -2.84 -21.59
CA LEU A 380 -5.25 -2.95 -20.14
C LEU A 380 -6.41 -2.21 -19.42
N ILE A 381 -6.79 -1.03 -19.92
CA ILE A 381 -7.97 -0.31 -19.41
C ILE A 381 -9.22 -1.18 -19.55
N LYS A 382 -9.45 -1.75 -20.75
CA LYS A 382 -10.59 -2.64 -20.97
C LYS A 382 -10.55 -3.85 -20.03
N ARG A 383 -9.38 -4.49 -19.91
CA ARG A 383 -9.18 -5.64 -19.00
C ARG A 383 -9.47 -5.28 -17.55
N SER A 384 -9.09 -4.10 -17.09
CA SER A 384 -9.33 -3.68 -15.71
C SER A 384 -10.82 -3.46 -15.40
N HIS A 385 -11.63 -3.14 -16.41
CA HIS A 385 -13.08 -2.96 -16.25
C HIS A 385 -13.89 -4.25 -16.47
N GLU A 386 -13.30 -5.28 -17.05
CA GLU A 386 -13.97 -6.55 -17.37
C GLU A 386 -13.44 -7.70 -16.50
N THR A 387 -13.55 -7.57 -15.16
CA THR A 387 -12.99 -8.51 -14.19
C THR A 387 -14.05 -9.32 -13.43
N PHE A 388 -15.33 -9.16 -13.76
CA PHE A 388 -16.43 -9.88 -13.12
C PHE A 388 -17.04 -10.91 -14.07
N HIS A 389 -16.84 -12.17 -13.75
CA HIS A 389 -17.37 -13.31 -14.50
C HIS A 389 -18.26 -14.14 -13.57
N VAL A 390 -19.39 -13.57 -13.20
CA VAL A 390 -20.35 -14.14 -12.24
C VAL A 390 -21.71 -14.24 -12.89
N ALA A 391 -22.36 -15.42 -12.83
CA ALA A 391 -23.75 -15.57 -13.22
C ALA A 391 -24.66 -14.81 -12.25
N HIS A 392 -25.87 -14.45 -12.69
CA HIS A 392 -26.84 -13.81 -11.80
C HIS A 392 -27.16 -14.70 -10.61
N LEU A 393 -27.02 -14.14 -9.42
CA LEU A 393 -27.22 -14.82 -8.13
C LEU A 393 -28.68 -14.68 -7.67
N THR A 394 -29.17 -15.72 -7.04
CA THR A 394 -30.52 -15.79 -6.46
C THR A 394 -30.43 -16.15 -4.97
N ALA A 395 -31.51 -15.97 -4.23
CA ALA A 395 -31.58 -16.39 -2.83
C ALA A 395 -31.26 -17.89 -2.63
N ASP A 396 -31.64 -18.72 -3.60
CA ASP A 396 -31.41 -20.18 -3.56
C ASP A 396 -29.90 -20.51 -3.52
N ASP A 397 -29.04 -19.71 -4.12
CA ASP A 397 -27.58 -19.90 -4.13
C ASP A 397 -26.97 -19.77 -2.73
N PHE A 398 -27.66 -19.12 -1.82
CA PHE A 398 -27.23 -18.90 -0.43
C PHE A 398 -27.98 -19.75 0.58
N THR A 399 -28.89 -20.64 0.12
CA THR A 399 -29.61 -21.54 1.00
C THR A 399 -28.71 -22.66 1.51
N GLU A 400 -28.64 -22.83 2.83
CA GLU A 400 -27.85 -23.86 3.46
C GLU A 400 -28.69 -24.75 4.36
N THR A 401 -28.53 -26.06 4.22
CA THR A 401 -29.32 -27.04 4.95
C THR A 401 -28.56 -27.72 6.10
N ARG A 402 -27.28 -27.35 6.30
CA ARG A 402 -26.42 -27.93 7.34
C ARG A 402 -25.92 -26.84 8.27
N PRO A 403 -25.67 -27.15 9.55
CA PRO A 403 -24.96 -26.23 10.43
C PRO A 403 -23.59 -25.85 9.86
N ARG A 404 -23.24 -24.56 9.93
CA ARG A 404 -21.96 -24.03 9.50
C ARG A 404 -21.21 -23.42 10.67
N ALA A 405 -19.89 -23.47 10.62
CA ALA A 405 -19.05 -22.84 11.61
C ALA A 405 -19.30 -21.31 11.66
N VAL A 406 -19.20 -20.75 12.84
CA VAL A 406 -19.43 -19.34 13.12
C VAL A 406 -18.08 -18.65 13.34
N LEU A 407 -17.71 -17.75 12.45
CA LEU A 407 -16.56 -16.87 12.60
C LEU A 407 -16.89 -15.83 13.67
N GLY A 408 -16.24 -15.89 14.83
CA GLY A 408 -16.36 -14.87 15.88
C GLY A 408 -15.41 -13.70 15.59
N MET A 409 -15.95 -12.52 15.35
CA MET A 409 -15.15 -11.31 15.19
C MET A 409 -14.62 -10.82 16.54
N VAL A 410 -13.40 -10.32 16.54
CA VAL A 410 -12.77 -9.65 17.70
C VAL A 410 -12.74 -8.15 17.41
N PRO A 411 -13.42 -7.32 18.23
CA PRO A 411 -13.50 -5.88 17.99
C PRO A 411 -12.10 -5.24 17.91
N GLY A 412 -11.86 -4.47 16.85
CA GLY A 412 -10.59 -3.78 16.63
C GLY A 412 -9.44 -4.65 16.11
N GLU A 413 -9.69 -5.94 15.85
CA GLU A 413 -8.70 -6.89 15.38
C GLU A 413 -9.11 -7.51 14.04
N ILE A 414 -8.14 -8.01 13.29
CA ILE A 414 -8.40 -8.75 12.04
C ILE A 414 -8.45 -10.28 12.27
N VAL A 415 -8.08 -10.76 13.45
CA VAL A 415 -8.19 -12.17 13.84
C VAL A 415 -9.63 -12.56 14.14
N THR A 416 -9.93 -13.85 14.04
CA THR A 416 -11.23 -14.40 14.41
C THR A 416 -11.09 -15.47 15.49
N THR A 417 -12.23 -15.84 16.08
CA THR A 417 -12.34 -16.98 17.00
C THR A 417 -13.34 -18.01 16.44
N ASP A 418 -13.25 -19.22 16.91
CA ASP A 418 -14.31 -20.22 16.68
C ASP A 418 -15.47 -19.95 17.68
N ALA A 419 -16.61 -19.49 17.15
CA ALA A 419 -17.82 -19.24 17.92
C ALA A 419 -18.85 -20.37 17.87
N GLY A 420 -18.43 -21.58 17.42
CA GLY A 420 -19.25 -22.78 17.34
C GLY A 420 -19.96 -22.94 16.00
N TYR A 421 -21.17 -23.49 16.01
CA TYR A 421 -21.93 -23.80 14.80
C TYR A 421 -23.35 -23.22 14.91
N ALA A 422 -23.88 -22.79 13.77
CA ALA A 422 -25.26 -22.39 13.62
C ALA A 422 -25.88 -22.96 12.33
N ASP A 423 -27.17 -23.28 12.38
CA ASP A 423 -27.94 -23.81 11.26
C ASP A 423 -28.78 -22.77 10.53
N LYS A 424 -28.91 -21.59 11.10
CA LYS A 424 -29.67 -20.46 10.56
C LYS A 424 -29.19 -19.11 11.11
N ILE A 425 -29.62 -18.05 10.47
CA ILE A 425 -29.48 -16.69 10.94
C ILE A 425 -30.24 -16.52 12.25
N ASP A 426 -29.61 -15.89 13.25
CA ASP A 426 -30.18 -15.59 14.56
C ASP A 426 -29.78 -14.17 14.99
N LEU A 427 -30.64 -13.21 14.68
CA LEU A 427 -30.38 -11.79 14.92
C LEU A 427 -30.35 -11.42 16.42
N GLU A 428 -30.99 -12.23 17.28
CA GLU A 428 -30.96 -12.01 18.72
C GLU A 428 -29.57 -12.34 19.30
N ASN A 429 -28.92 -13.37 18.76
CA ASN A 429 -27.59 -13.81 19.16
C ASN A 429 -26.47 -13.26 18.26
N ASP A 430 -26.79 -12.31 17.35
CA ASP A 430 -25.88 -11.72 16.37
C ASP A 430 -25.18 -12.77 15.48
N ILE A 431 -25.95 -13.74 15.01
CA ILE A 431 -25.48 -14.74 14.04
C ILE A 431 -26.05 -14.37 12.68
N LEU A 432 -25.16 -13.99 11.77
CA LEU A 432 -25.48 -13.56 10.42
C LEU A 432 -24.92 -14.57 9.41
N LYS A 433 -25.47 -14.57 8.21
CA LYS A 433 -24.89 -15.31 7.10
C LYS A 433 -23.79 -14.48 6.44
N ILE A 434 -22.67 -15.15 6.14
CA ILE A 434 -21.57 -14.59 5.34
C ILE A 434 -21.28 -15.52 4.17
N ALA A 435 -20.98 -14.94 3.00
CA ALA A 435 -20.62 -15.72 1.81
C ALA A 435 -19.45 -15.07 1.06
N VAL A 436 -18.64 -15.92 0.42
CA VAL A 436 -17.58 -15.52 -0.54
C VAL A 436 -17.89 -16.16 -1.87
N ILE A 437 -18.07 -15.33 -2.91
CA ILE A 437 -18.48 -15.73 -4.26
C ILE A 437 -17.27 -15.57 -5.20
N GLU A 438 -16.88 -16.65 -5.87
CA GLU A 438 -15.84 -16.61 -6.90
C GLU A 438 -16.29 -15.73 -8.07
N ARG A 439 -15.43 -14.74 -8.46
CA ARG A 439 -15.78 -13.77 -9.50
C ARG A 439 -14.90 -13.77 -10.74
N HIS A 440 -13.83 -14.54 -10.74
CA HIS A 440 -12.79 -14.45 -11.78
C HIS A 440 -13.02 -15.40 -12.95
N LYS A 441 -13.54 -16.60 -12.70
CA LYS A 441 -13.54 -17.73 -13.65
C LYS A 441 -14.93 -18.31 -13.89
N ASN A 442 -15.99 -17.73 -13.30
CA ASN A 442 -17.35 -18.21 -13.38
C ASN A 442 -17.49 -19.68 -12.96
N THR A 443 -16.83 -20.06 -11.87
CA THR A 443 -16.86 -21.43 -11.35
C THR A 443 -18.15 -21.79 -10.64
N HIS A 444 -18.97 -20.79 -10.30
CA HIS A 444 -20.13 -20.89 -9.42
C HIS A 444 -19.80 -21.40 -8.00
N HIS A 445 -18.55 -21.27 -7.56
CA HIS A 445 -18.20 -21.60 -6.20
C HIS A 445 -18.64 -20.46 -5.26
N ILE A 446 -19.44 -20.84 -4.27
CA ILE A 446 -19.94 -19.94 -3.22
C ILE A 446 -19.65 -20.61 -1.88
N GLY A 447 -18.69 -20.09 -1.14
CA GLY A 447 -18.46 -20.50 0.24
C GLY A 447 -19.43 -19.80 1.17
N ILE A 448 -20.13 -20.57 2.00
CA ILE A 448 -21.12 -20.08 2.97
C ILE A 448 -20.65 -20.42 4.38
N GLY A 449 -20.77 -19.46 5.29
CA GLY A 449 -20.51 -19.59 6.71
C GLY A 449 -21.45 -18.71 7.52
N ASN A 450 -21.21 -18.68 8.83
CA ASN A 450 -21.86 -17.74 9.71
C ASN A 450 -20.84 -16.82 10.37
N ILE A 451 -21.26 -15.60 10.74
CA ILE A 451 -20.42 -14.64 11.42
C ILE A 451 -21.13 -14.08 12.63
N LYS A 452 -20.38 -13.82 13.71
CA LYS A 452 -20.86 -13.22 14.94
C LYS A 452 -19.99 -12.03 15.32
N GLY A 453 -20.63 -10.98 15.86
CA GLY A 453 -19.94 -9.75 16.27
C GLY A 453 -20.05 -8.61 15.27
N TYR A 454 -20.64 -8.84 14.09
CA TYR A 454 -20.83 -7.81 13.06
C TYR A 454 -21.97 -6.85 13.39
N GLY A 455 -23.06 -7.34 13.98
CA GLY A 455 -24.13 -6.54 14.58
C GLY A 455 -25.28 -6.15 13.67
N LEU A 456 -25.23 -6.42 12.35
CA LEU A 456 -26.27 -6.05 11.38
C LEU A 456 -27.67 -6.58 11.81
N LYS A 457 -28.69 -5.74 11.72
CA LYS A 457 -30.07 -6.06 12.14
C LYS A 457 -31.05 -6.17 10.96
N SER A 458 -30.72 -5.58 9.82
CA SER A 458 -31.48 -5.67 8.57
C SER A 458 -30.54 -5.51 7.39
N GLY A 459 -30.95 -6.05 6.23
CA GLY A 459 -30.26 -5.86 4.97
C GLY A 459 -28.98 -6.69 4.78
N ALA A 460 -28.11 -6.20 3.89
CA ALA A 460 -26.83 -6.82 3.56
C ALA A 460 -25.75 -5.78 3.23
N VAL A 461 -24.50 -6.18 3.45
CA VAL A 461 -23.28 -5.44 3.08
C VAL A 461 -22.41 -6.33 2.21
N ALA A 462 -22.04 -5.85 1.02
CA ALA A 462 -21.20 -6.58 0.07
C ALA A 462 -20.03 -5.72 -0.40
N THR A 463 -18.90 -6.37 -0.71
CA THR A 463 -17.74 -5.70 -1.32
C THR A 463 -16.96 -6.65 -2.23
N SER A 464 -16.32 -6.10 -3.26
CA SER A 464 -15.33 -6.79 -4.09
C SER A 464 -13.90 -6.70 -3.54
N ILE A 465 -13.71 -6.01 -2.41
CA ILE A 465 -12.45 -6.03 -1.69
C ILE A 465 -12.51 -7.16 -0.67
N SER A 466 -11.74 -8.21 -0.93
CA SER A 466 -11.69 -9.42 -0.11
C SER A 466 -10.29 -10.00 -0.21
N HIS A 467 -9.45 -9.63 0.74
CA HIS A 467 -8.01 -9.93 0.71
C HIS A 467 -7.72 -11.43 0.66
N ASP A 468 -6.73 -11.87 -0.14
CA ASP A 468 -6.07 -11.09 -1.22
C ASP A 468 -6.68 -11.44 -2.59
N SER A 469 -7.57 -12.45 -2.63
CA SER A 469 -8.16 -12.98 -3.87
C SER A 469 -9.14 -12.01 -4.55
N HIS A 470 -9.68 -11.04 -3.80
CA HIS A 470 -10.70 -10.08 -4.25
C HIS A 470 -11.92 -10.73 -4.89
N ASN A 471 -12.37 -11.84 -4.34
CA ASN A 471 -13.69 -12.39 -4.59
C ASN A 471 -14.77 -11.50 -3.96
N ILE A 472 -16.03 -11.65 -4.33
CA ILE A 472 -17.10 -10.89 -3.67
C ILE A 472 -17.34 -11.49 -2.30
N ILE A 473 -17.28 -10.65 -1.25
CA ILE A 473 -17.68 -11.04 0.11
C ILE A 473 -18.93 -10.28 0.51
N VAL A 474 -19.89 -10.99 1.10
CA VAL A 474 -21.18 -10.43 1.51
C VAL A 474 -21.61 -10.97 2.86
N VAL A 475 -22.18 -10.12 3.70
CA VAL A 475 -22.82 -10.46 4.96
C VAL A 475 -24.26 -9.93 4.96
N GLY A 476 -25.20 -10.69 5.47
CA GLY A 476 -26.59 -10.26 5.47
C GLY A 476 -27.50 -10.99 6.45
N THR A 477 -28.71 -10.46 6.59
CA THR A 477 -29.75 -10.93 7.49
C THR A 477 -30.78 -11.84 6.82
N ASN A 478 -30.73 -11.95 5.49
CA ASN A 478 -31.57 -12.84 4.67
C ASN A 478 -30.89 -13.09 3.32
N GLU A 479 -31.28 -14.15 2.64
CA GLU A 479 -30.69 -14.60 1.39
C GLU A 479 -31.03 -13.68 0.20
N GLU A 480 -32.20 -13.07 0.20
CA GLU A 480 -32.66 -12.16 -0.85
C GLU A 480 -31.78 -10.90 -0.91
N ASP A 481 -31.53 -10.26 0.24
CA ASP A 481 -30.68 -9.08 0.31
C ASP A 481 -29.21 -9.42 0.05
N ILE A 482 -28.72 -10.59 0.48
CA ILE A 482 -27.38 -11.08 0.17
C ILE A 482 -27.21 -11.21 -1.35
N ALA A 483 -28.15 -11.87 -2.06
CA ALA A 483 -28.10 -12.02 -3.51
C ALA A 483 -28.17 -10.66 -4.22
N ALA A 484 -29.07 -9.77 -3.78
CA ALA A 484 -29.25 -8.44 -4.36
C ALA A 484 -27.98 -7.58 -4.18
N ALA A 485 -27.36 -7.57 -3.00
CA ALA A 485 -26.13 -6.82 -2.73
C ALA A 485 -24.95 -7.33 -3.56
N ALA A 486 -24.77 -8.66 -3.65
CA ALA A 486 -23.72 -9.25 -4.47
C ALA A 486 -23.91 -8.97 -5.97
N ASN A 487 -25.15 -9.10 -6.51
CA ASN A 487 -25.46 -8.72 -7.89
C ASN A 487 -25.19 -7.23 -8.15
N ARG A 488 -25.48 -6.36 -7.19
CA ARG A 488 -25.21 -4.91 -7.33
C ARG A 488 -23.71 -4.64 -7.45
N VAL A 489 -22.85 -5.33 -6.68
CA VAL A 489 -21.39 -5.25 -6.83
C VAL A 489 -20.97 -5.66 -8.25
N VAL A 490 -21.54 -6.72 -8.82
CA VAL A 490 -21.27 -7.16 -10.21
C VAL A 490 -21.71 -6.09 -11.22
N GLU A 491 -22.90 -5.51 -11.06
CA GLU A 491 -23.41 -4.45 -11.94
C GLU A 491 -22.55 -3.18 -11.94
N LEU A 492 -21.96 -2.83 -10.78
CA LEU A 492 -21.05 -1.69 -10.66
C LEU A 492 -19.70 -1.95 -11.35
N GLY A 493 -19.37 -3.21 -11.67
CA GLY A 493 -18.03 -3.63 -12.09
C GLY A 493 -17.04 -3.66 -10.93
N GLY A 494 -17.54 -3.78 -9.70
CA GLY A 494 -16.82 -3.76 -8.43
C GLY A 494 -17.18 -2.59 -7.54
N GLY A 495 -17.03 -2.78 -6.25
CA GLY A 495 -17.33 -1.75 -5.27
C GLY A 495 -17.79 -2.27 -3.92
N ILE A 496 -18.38 -1.36 -3.17
CA ILE A 496 -18.98 -1.57 -1.86
C ILE A 496 -20.46 -1.25 -1.99
N VAL A 497 -21.32 -2.07 -1.40
CA VAL A 497 -22.79 -1.90 -1.43
C VAL A 497 -23.36 -2.15 -0.05
N VAL A 498 -24.21 -1.24 0.40
CA VAL A 498 -25.08 -1.39 1.58
C VAL A 498 -26.53 -1.35 1.10
N LEU A 499 -27.27 -2.40 1.38
CA LEU A 499 -28.60 -2.62 0.83
C LEU A 499 -29.55 -3.09 1.93
N ASP A 500 -30.84 -2.70 1.88
CA ASP A 500 -31.89 -3.17 2.76
C ASP A 500 -33.20 -3.33 1.99
N HIS A 501 -33.85 -4.50 2.14
CA HIS A 501 -35.11 -4.85 1.45
C HIS A 501 -35.07 -4.56 -0.08
N GLY A 502 -33.94 -4.89 -0.71
CA GLY A 502 -33.72 -4.67 -2.14
C GLY A 502 -33.41 -3.24 -2.56
N GLU A 503 -33.41 -2.27 -1.64
CA GLU A 503 -33.06 -0.87 -1.88
C GLU A 503 -31.60 -0.59 -1.54
N VAL A 504 -30.84 -0.01 -2.48
CA VAL A 504 -29.45 0.42 -2.24
C VAL A 504 -29.44 1.70 -1.42
N LEU A 505 -28.87 1.67 -0.23
CA LEU A 505 -28.77 2.78 0.70
C LEU A 505 -27.46 3.56 0.56
N GLY A 506 -26.38 2.87 0.20
CA GLY A 506 -25.06 3.45 -0.03
C GLY A 506 -24.21 2.54 -0.89
N GLU A 507 -23.41 3.13 -1.77
CA GLU A 507 -22.50 2.40 -2.62
C GLU A 507 -21.24 3.20 -2.93
N VAL A 508 -20.14 2.50 -3.23
CA VAL A 508 -18.87 3.07 -3.74
C VAL A 508 -18.48 2.26 -4.97
N ARG A 509 -18.28 2.92 -6.09
CA ARG A 509 -17.90 2.26 -7.34
C ARG A 509 -16.38 2.13 -7.46
N LEU A 510 -15.89 0.90 -7.72
CA LEU A 510 -14.49 0.57 -7.85
C LEU A 510 -14.24 -0.19 -9.17
N GLN A 511 -14.33 0.52 -10.30
CA GLN A 511 -14.33 -0.08 -11.63
C GLN A 511 -12.96 -0.58 -12.11
N ILE A 512 -11.85 -0.10 -11.54
CA ILE A 512 -10.51 -0.57 -11.90
C ILE A 512 -10.25 -1.86 -11.13
N ALA A 513 -10.29 -2.97 -11.82
CA ALA A 513 -10.10 -4.33 -11.30
C ALA A 513 -11.08 -4.70 -10.15
N GLY A 514 -12.13 -3.91 -9.94
CA GLY A 514 -13.06 -4.07 -8.82
C GLY A 514 -12.50 -3.61 -7.46
N ILE A 515 -11.39 -2.90 -7.43
CA ILE A 515 -10.69 -2.51 -6.19
C ILE A 515 -10.29 -1.02 -6.13
N MET A 516 -10.25 -0.32 -7.25
CA MET A 516 -9.94 1.12 -7.31
C MET A 516 -10.97 1.87 -8.15
N SER A 517 -11.16 3.16 -7.83
CA SER A 517 -12.03 4.10 -8.53
C SER A 517 -11.23 5.03 -9.45
N GLU A 518 -11.86 5.49 -10.54
CA GLU A 518 -11.35 6.57 -11.39
C GLU A 518 -11.71 7.96 -10.85
N GLU A 519 -12.63 8.02 -9.89
CA GLU A 519 -13.11 9.26 -9.30
C GLU A 519 -12.08 9.91 -8.36
N PRO A 520 -12.18 11.23 -8.14
CA PRO A 520 -11.33 11.93 -7.18
C PRO A 520 -11.42 11.36 -5.76
N LEU A 521 -10.29 11.32 -5.04
CA LEU A 521 -10.22 10.79 -3.69
C LEU A 521 -11.29 11.36 -2.73
N VAL A 522 -11.57 12.67 -2.84
CA VAL A 522 -12.56 13.34 -1.99
C VAL A 522 -13.97 12.80 -2.24
N ASP A 523 -14.30 12.49 -3.49
CA ASP A 523 -15.61 11.96 -3.86
C ASP A 523 -15.74 10.50 -3.40
N VAL A 524 -14.71 9.67 -3.64
CA VAL A 524 -14.66 8.29 -3.14
C VAL A 524 -14.78 8.25 -1.61
N ASN A 525 -14.07 9.12 -0.91
CA ASN A 525 -14.16 9.20 0.55
C ASN A 525 -15.56 9.60 1.02
N ARG A 526 -16.20 10.56 0.36
CA ARG A 526 -17.57 10.98 0.69
C ARG A 526 -18.56 9.83 0.53
N GLU A 527 -18.46 9.05 -0.56
CA GLU A 527 -19.28 7.87 -0.80
C GLU A 527 -19.01 6.77 0.22
N LEU A 528 -17.75 6.53 0.56
CA LEU A 528 -17.33 5.56 1.56
C LEU A 528 -17.90 5.90 2.95
N GLU A 529 -17.76 7.13 3.39
CA GLU A 529 -18.29 7.56 4.68
C GLU A 529 -19.83 7.52 4.71
N ASN A 530 -20.50 7.89 3.61
CA ASN A 530 -21.96 7.70 3.49
C ASN A 530 -22.35 6.22 3.61
N ALA A 531 -21.66 5.33 2.90
CA ALA A 531 -21.92 3.89 2.97
C ALA A 531 -21.68 3.33 4.39
N LYS A 532 -20.62 3.79 5.09
CA LYS A 532 -20.37 3.44 6.49
C LYS A 532 -21.52 3.87 7.41
N GLU A 533 -22.00 5.11 7.28
CA GLU A 533 -23.13 5.61 8.06
C GLU A 533 -24.38 4.77 7.84
N LYS A 534 -24.66 4.36 6.59
CA LYS A 534 -25.80 3.48 6.28
C LYS A 534 -25.63 2.09 6.91
N ALA A 535 -24.45 1.49 6.82
CA ALA A 535 -24.15 0.21 7.48
C ALA A 535 -24.35 0.30 9.01
N PHE A 536 -23.88 1.37 9.66
CA PHE A 536 -24.12 1.61 11.07
C PHE A 536 -25.60 1.84 11.40
N ALA A 537 -26.35 2.49 10.53
CA ALA A 537 -27.80 2.67 10.70
C ALA A 537 -28.55 1.34 10.62
N LEU A 538 -28.07 0.37 9.84
CA LEU A 538 -28.61 -0.98 9.77
C LEU A 538 -28.14 -1.87 10.95
N GLY A 539 -27.32 -1.37 11.86
CA GLY A 539 -26.96 -2.04 13.10
C GLY A 539 -25.53 -2.56 13.19
N VAL A 540 -24.70 -2.38 12.18
CA VAL A 540 -23.28 -2.78 12.27
C VAL A 540 -22.63 -2.17 13.51
N SER A 541 -21.87 -2.98 14.22
CA SER A 541 -21.23 -2.61 15.49
C SER A 541 -20.22 -1.47 15.27
N ARG A 542 -20.33 -0.38 16.05
CA ARG A 542 -19.44 0.80 15.89
C ARG A 542 -17.96 0.54 16.22
N GLY A 543 -17.64 -0.61 16.81
CA GLY A 543 -16.25 -1.06 17.02
C GLY A 543 -15.66 -1.84 15.84
N VAL A 544 -16.38 -1.94 14.73
CA VAL A 544 -16.02 -2.67 13.51
C VAL A 544 -16.03 -1.69 12.36
N ASP A 545 -14.99 -1.68 11.52
CA ASP A 545 -15.10 -1.05 10.20
C ASP A 545 -15.94 -1.97 9.31
N PRO A 546 -17.09 -1.51 8.78
CA PRO A 546 -18.04 -2.38 8.09
C PRO A 546 -17.45 -3.11 6.88
N PHE A 547 -16.50 -2.49 6.21
CA PHE A 547 -15.96 -2.97 4.93
C PHE A 547 -14.57 -3.60 5.10
N MET A 548 -13.66 -2.89 5.76
CA MET A 548 -12.29 -3.36 5.96
C MET A 548 -12.24 -4.63 6.83
N THR A 549 -12.98 -4.66 7.95
CA THR A 549 -12.99 -5.88 8.77
C THR A 549 -13.60 -7.05 8.01
N LEU A 550 -14.65 -6.80 7.20
CA LEU A 550 -15.27 -7.82 6.37
C LEU A 550 -14.28 -8.36 5.33
N SER A 551 -13.47 -7.50 4.70
CA SER A 551 -12.53 -7.88 3.64
C SER A 551 -11.47 -8.88 4.10
N PHE A 552 -11.06 -8.83 5.37
CA PHE A 552 -10.08 -9.78 5.94
C PHE A 552 -10.68 -11.12 6.38
N MET A 553 -12.02 -11.26 6.38
CA MET A 553 -12.65 -12.54 6.77
C MET A 553 -12.35 -13.69 5.80
N ALA A 554 -11.89 -13.37 4.59
CA ALA A 554 -11.57 -14.34 3.55
C ALA A 554 -10.08 -14.72 3.47
N LEU A 555 -9.17 -14.06 4.19
CA LEU A 555 -7.73 -14.24 4.04
C LEU A 555 -7.20 -15.44 4.87
N PRO A 556 -6.87 -16.60 4.27
CA PRO A 556 -6.61 -17.83 4.99
C PRO A 556 -5.22 -17.93 5.64
N VAL A 557 -4.42 -16.86 5.61
CA VAL A 557 -3.14 -16.76 6.34
C VAL A 557 -3.32 -16.17 7.75
N ILE A 558 -4.49 -15.58 8.07
CA ILE A 558 -4.78 -15.00 9.38
C ILE A 558 -5.57 -16.00 10.24
N PRO A 559 -5.22 -16.29 11.53
CA PRO A 559 -6.00 -17.16 12.40
C PRO A 559 -7.33 -16.53 12.84
N THR A 560 -8.37 -17.32 13.27
CA THR A 560 -8.42 -18.78 13.35
C THR A 560 -9.32 -19.39 12.26
N LEU A 561 -10.57 -18.90 12.08
CA LEU A 561 -11.49 -19.33 11.04
C LEU A 561 -11.54 -18.31 9.92
N ARG A 562 -11.51 -18.76 8.67
CA ARG A 562 -11.62 -17.92 7.48
C ARG A 562 -12.61 -18.50 6.49
N LEU A 563 -13.23 -17.64 5.71
CA LEU A 563 -14.21 -18.08 4.70
C LEU A 563 -13.59 -17.96 3.30
N THR A 564 -13.36 -19.11 2.66
CA THR A 564 -12.95 -19.17 1.25
C THR A 564 -14.18 -19.42 0.37
N THR A 565 -14.02 -19.38 -0.96
CA THR A 565 -15.07 -19.77 -1.93
C THR A 565 -15.56 -21.21 -1.77
N ARG A 566 -14.86 -22.03 -0.99
CA ARG A 566 -15.18 -23.46 -0.74
C ARG A 566 -15.79 -23.71 0.64
N GLY A 567 -15.91 -22.69 1.47
CA GLY A 567 -16.46 -22.77 2.81
C GLY A 567 -15.49 -22.30 3.90
N VAL A 568 -15.89 -22.54 5.16
CA VAL A 568 -15.11 -22.12 6.32
C VAL A 568 -13.88 -23.01 6.49
N PHE A 569 -12.72 -22.40 6.60
CA PHE A 569 -11.43 -23.04 6.77
C PHE A 569 -10.83 -22.69 8.13
N ASP A 570 -10.40 -23.69 8.87
CA ASP A 570 -9.65 -23.52 10.11
C ASP A 570 -8.15 -23.47 9.79
N THR A 571 -7.56 -22.29 9.96
CA THR A 571 -6.15 -22.03 9.62
C THR A 571 -5.18 -22.70 10.60
N VAL A 572 -5.62 -23.08 11.79
CA VAL A 572 -4.79 -23.77 12.79
C VAL A 572 -4.73 -25.25 12.51
N THR A 573 -5.88 -25.88 12.24
CA THR A 573 -5.93 -27.32 11.93
C THR A 573 -5.71 -27.64 10.45
N GLN A 574 -5.69 -26.62 9.59
CA GLN A 574 -5.54 -26.73 8.13
C GLN A 574 -6.63 -27.60 7.48
N LYS A 575 -7.89 -27.40 7.90
CA LYS A 575 -9.05 -28.17 7.41
C LYS A 575 -10.28 -27.31 7.19
N TYR A 576 -11.09 -27.71 6.23
CA TYR A 576 -12.46 -27.20 6.11
C TYR A 576 -13.34 -27.77 7.23
N VAL A 577 -14.21 -26.93 7.80
CA VAL A 577 -15.07 -27.23 8.97
C VAL A 577 -16.54 -26.96 8.67
#